data_84eaf2acfd2ead144e231190cba67f29
#
_entry.id   84eaf2acfd2ead144e231190cba67f29
#
_cell.length_a   1.000
_cell.length_b   1.000
_cell.length_c   1.000
_cell.angle_alpha   90.00
_cell.angle_beta   90.00
_cell.angle_gamma   90.00
#
_symmetry.space_group_name_H-M   'P 1'
#
loop_
_entity.id
_entity.type
_entity.pdbx_description
1 polymer ?
#
loop_
_entity_poly.entity_id
_entity_poly.type
_entity_poly.pdbx_seq_one_letter_code
_entity_poly.pdbx_strand_id
1 'polypeptide(L)'
;MRLSEHPDGLEIGEGRHVVYELSANEAFFGAVTVNGHSLLWELDDPGPGHVVRCDRVDFPPGGIAYRHTHPGPGIRRLLGGELTIDRGDGEPHTYRAGESWLEDADDPVLATASPTEETAFVRVLLLPSEWAGKRTIRYLDPADDERPKLQRATVMLEVPL
;
A
#
# COMPACT_ATOMS: atom_id res chain seq x y z
N MET A 1 -0.83 -19.32 -11.84
CA MET A 1 0.42 -19.27 -11.04
C MET A 1 -0.01 -19.12 -9.59
N ARG A 2 0.42 -19.98 -8.70
CA ARG A 2 0.14 -19.86 -7.27
C ARG A 2 1.27 -19.08 -6.62
N LEU A 3 0.96 -17.91 -6.04
CA LEU A 3 1.77 -17.46 -4.93
C LEU A 3 1.47 -18.42 -3.78
N SER A 4 2.46 -19.24 -3.42
CA SER A 4 2.33 -20.04 -2.22
C SER A 4 2.05 -19.12 -1.05
N GLU A 5 1.02 -19.45 -0.27
CA GLU A 5 0.87 -18.96 1.09
C GLU A 5 2.26 -18.82 1.71
N HIS A 6 2.61 -17.64 2.18
CA HIS A 6 3.78 -17.55 3.03
C HIS A 6 3.40 -18.28 4.31
N PRO A 7 3.93 -19.47 4.59
CA PRO A 7 3.40 -20.36 5.64
C PRO A 7 3.38 -19.70 7.02
N ASP A 8 4.22 -18.68 7.21
CA ASP A 8 4.35 -17.99 8.48
C ASP A 8 3.57 -16.68 8.53
N GLY A 9 2.99 -16.20 7.42
CA GLY A 9 2.38 -14.87 7.31
C GLY A 9 3.31 -13.77 7.83
N LEU A 10 3.15 -12.57 7.32
CA LEU A 10 3.88 -11.42 7.86
C LEU A 10 3.10 -10.84 9.03
N GLU A 11 3.69 -10.84 10.22
CA GLU A 11 3.18 -10.06 11.34
C GLU A 11 3.63 -8.61 11.17
N ILE A 12 2.67 -7.71 11.02
CA ILE A 12 2.91 -6.27 10.94
C ILE A 12 2.04 -5.61 12.00
N GLY A 13 2.66 -5.12 13.06
CA GLY A 13 1.93 -4.59 14.20
C GLY A 13 1.06 -5.68 14.87
N GLU A 14 -0.21 -5.41 15.07
CA GLU A 14 -1.17 -6.36 15.64
C GLU A 14 -1.86 -7.26 14.60
N GLY A 15 -1.34 -7.35 13.38
CA GLY A 15 -1.99 -8.06 12.31
C GLY A 15 -1.06 -8.96 11.50
N ARG A 16 -1.66 -10.00 10.93
CA ARG A 16 -1.00 -10.92 10.01
C ARG A 16 -1.38 -10.56 8.58
N HIS A 17 -0.39 -10.41 7.70
CA HIS A 17 -0.58 -10.10 6.29
C HIS A 17 -0.23 -11.32 5.46
N VAL A 18 -1.12 -11.68 4.57
CA VAL A 18 -0.94 -12.80 3.66
C VAL A 18 -1.27 -12.32 2.26
N VAL A 19 -0.35 -12.55 1.34
CA VAL A 19 -0.60 -12.35 -0.09
C VAL A 19 -1.12 -13.67 -0.63
N TYR A 20 -2.37 -13.68 -1.10
CA TYR A 20 -3.02 -14.88 -1.61
C TYR A 20 -3.07 -14.94 -3.13
N GLU A 21 -2.85 -16.12 -3.60
CA GLU A 21 -3.18 -16.75 -4.87
C GLU A 21 -3.37 -15.85 -6.10
N LEU A 22 -2.46 -16.01 -7.03
CA LEU A 22 -2.79 -15.88 -8.44
C LEU A 22 -3.47 -17.18 -8.87
N SER A 23 -4.75 -17.12 -9.20
CA SER A 23 -5.38 -18.23 -9.86
C SER A 23 -4.84 -18.34 -11.28
N ALA A 24 -4.68 -19.55 -11.78
CA ALA A 24 -4.13 -19.82 -13.12
C ALA A 24 -5.01 -19.25 -14.28
N ASN A 25 -6.08 -18.56 -13.97
CA ASN A 25 -7.11 -18.13 -14.90
C ASN A 25 -7.47 -16.65 -14.77
N GLU A 26 -6.47 -15.76 -14.59
CA GLU A 26 -6.68 -14.36 -14.92
C GLU A 26 -7.05 -13.39 -13.78
N ALA A 27 -7.03 -13.79 -12.50
CA ALA A 27 -7.26 -12.84 -11.42
C ALA A 27 -6.19 -12.92 -10.34
N PHE A 28 -5.72 -11.76 -9.91
CA PHE A 28 -4.83 -11.61 -8.76
C PHE A 28 -5.64 -11.36 -7.49
N PHE A 29 -5.37 -12.15 -6.46
CA PHE A 29 -5.98 -11.97 -5.15
C PHE A 29 -4.92 -11.51 -4.15
N GLY A 30 -4.99 -10.27 -3.72
CA GLY A 30 -4.27 -9.79 -2.56
C GLY A 30 -5.18 -9.83 -1.34
N ALA A 31 -4.77 -10.55 -0.31
CA ALA A 31 -5.45 -10.48 0.97
C ALA A 31 -4.52 -9.88 2.02
N VAL A 32 -5.00 -8.87 2.69
CA VAL A 32 -4.37 -8.35 3.90
C VAL A 32 -5.26 -8.74 5.06
N THR A 33 -4.76 -9.62 5.92
CA THR A 33 -5.49 -10.02 7.13
C THR A 33 -4.93 -9.26 8.32
N VAL A 34 -5.78 -8.49 8.97
CA VAL A 34 -5.45 -7.76 10.20
C VAL A 34 -6.50 -8.12 11.25
N ASN A 35 -6.07 -8.62 12.41
CA ASN A 35 -6.96 -9.01 13.51
C ASN A 35 -8.10 -9.95 13.07
N GLY A 36 -7.80 -10.92 12.20
CA GLY A 36 -8.78 -11.88 11.68
C GLY A 36 -9.73 -11.35 10.60
N HIS A 37 -9.59 -10.09 10.18
CA HIS A 37 -10.34 -9.53 9.05
C HIS A 37 -9.48 -9.55 7.81
N SER A 38 -9.99 -10.14 6.73
CA SER A 38 -9.32 -10.18 5.43
C SER A 38 -9.98 -9.21 4.48
N LEU A 39 -9.17 -8.46 3.76
CA LEU A 39 -9.58 -7.67 2.63
C LEU A 39 -9.07 -8.36 1.36
N LEU A 40 -9.98 -8.69 0.47
CA LEU A 40 -9.67 -9.27 -0.83
C LEU A 40 -9.62 -8.18 -1.88
N TRP A 41 -8.56 -8.18 -2.64
CA TRP A 41 -8.40 -7.36 -3.81
C TRP A 41 -8.25 -8.25 -5.03
N GLU A 42 -9.17 -8.14 -5.96
CA GLU A 42 -9.22 -8.93 -7.18
C GLU A 42 -8.78 -8.07 -8.36
N LEU A 43 -7.79 -8.52 -9.08
CA LEU A 43 -7.28 -7.87 -10.29
C LEU A 43 -7.17 -8.89 -11.42
N ASP A 44 -7.23 -8.40 -12.64
CA ASP A 44 -6.86 -9.18 -13.82
C ASP A 44 -5.41 -9.67 -13.68
N ASP A 45 -5.11 -10.84 -14.25
CA ASP A 45 -3.75 -11.39 -14.25
C ASP A 45 -2.80 -10.40 -14.93
N PRO A 46 -1.83 -9.83 -14.21
CA PRO A 46 -0.89 -8.88 -14.79
C PRO A 46 0.09 -9.54 -15.77
N GLY A 47 0.12 -10.87 -15.82
CA GLY A 47 1.11 -11.63 -16.58
C GLY A 47 2.53 -11.53 -15.99
N PRO A 48 3.51 -12.16 -16.67
CA PRO A 48 4.91 -12.10 -16.24
C PRO A 48 5.49 -10.68 -16.33
N GLY A 49 6.49 -10.41 -15.52
CA GLY A 49 7.17 -9.12 -15.50
C GLY A 49 6.63 -8.15 -14.45
N HIS A 50 5.97 -8.68 -13.43
CA HIS A 50 5.50 -7.94 -12.26
C HIS A 50 6.09 -8.48 -10.97
N VAL A 51 5.99 -7.70 -9.90
CA VAL A 51 6.28 -8.11 -8.53
C VAL A 51 5.08 -7.73 -7.64
N VAL A 52 4.80 -8.56 -6.66
CA VAL A 52 3.90 -8.22 -5.56
C VAL A 52 4.76 -7.77 -4.39
N ARG A 53 4.47 -6.59 -3.87
CA ARG A 53 5.15 -6.04 -2.69
C ARG A 53 4.15 -5.78 -1.59
N CYS A 54 4.47 -6.27 -0.39
CA CYS A 54 3.82 -5.86 0.83
C CYS A 54 4.77 -4.96 1.61
N ASP A 55 4.33 -3.78 1.98
CA ASP A 55 5.08 -2.90 2.87
C ASP A 55 4.19 -2.26 3.93
N ARG A 56 4.84 -1.79 5.00
CA ARG A 56 4.26 -0.98 6.05
C ARG A 56 4.73 0.46 5.88
N VAL A 57 3.82 1.41 6.06
CA VAL A 57 4.14 2.84 6.05
C VAL A 57 3.74 3.45 7.38
N ASP A 58 4.70 4.08 8.03
CA ASP A 58 4.54 4.78 9.31
C ASP A 58 4.67 6.28 9.12
N PHE A 59 3.81 7.04 9.82
CA PHE A 59 3.81 8.49 9.87
C PHE A 59 3.88 8.94 11.32
N PRO A 60 4.75 9.92 11.64
CA PRO A 60 4.63 10.64 12.90
C PRO A 60 3.38 11.52 12.91
N PRO A 61 2.94 12.02 14.08
CA PRO A 61 1.87 13.01 14.16
C PRO A 61 2.10 14.18 13.20
N GLY A 62 1.06 14.52 12.41
CA GLY A 62 1.12 15.57 11.40
C GLY A 62 1.98 15.25 10.16
N GLY A 63 2.42 14.00 10.00
CA GLY A 63 3.19 13.57 8.83
C GLY A 63 2.39 13.74 7.54
N ILE A 64 3.07 14.16 6.47
CA ILE A 64 2.48 14.40 5.15
C ILE A 64 3.30 13.65 4.10
N ALA A 65 2.61 12.82 3.31
CA ALA A 65 3.11 12.40 2.00
C ALA A 65 2.56 13.36 0.96
N TYR A 66 3.41 14.28 0.50
CA TYR A 66 3.03 15.28 -0.50
C TYR A 66 2.45 14.63 -1.75
N ARG A 67 1.76 15.41 -2.58
CA ARG A 67 1.03 14.86 -3.72
C ARG A 67 1.93 14.03 -4.64
N HIS A 68 1.57 12.78 -4.81
CA HIS A 68 2.38 11.79 -5.49
C HIS A 68 1.53 10.73 -6.18
N THR A 69 2.18 9.91 -7.00
CA THR A 69 1.62 8.70 -7.60
C THR A 69 2.47 7.47 -7.26
N HIS A 70 1.90 6.30 -7.55
CA HIS A 70 2.59 5.02 -7.51
C HIS A 70 2.58 4.35 -8.89
N PRO A 71 3.62 3.57 -9.27
CA PRO A 71 3.74 2.96 -10.60
C PRO A 71 2.83 1.73 -10.80
N GLY A 72 2.08 1.36 -9.81
CA GLY A 72 1.17 0.23 -9.86
C GLY A 72 0.05 0.35 -8.84
N PRO A 73 -1.08 -0.32 -9.08
CA PRO A 73 -2.22 -0.27 -8.18
C PRO A 73 -1.91 -0.98 -6.87
N GLY A 74 -2.69 -0.67 -5.85
CA GLY A 74 -2.53 -1.33 -4.56
C GLY A 74 -3.67 -1.11 -3.59
N ILE A 75 -3.80 -2.07 -2.70
CA ILE A 75 -4.74 -2.06 -1.60
C ILE A 75 -4.01 -1.66 -0.32
N ARG A 76 -4.69 -0.88 0.52
CA ARG A 76 -4.17 -0.39 1.80
C ARG A 76 -5.14 -0.70 2.91
N ARG A 77 -4.61 -0.88 4.10
CA ARG A 77 -5.39 -0.99 5.33
C ARG A 77 -4.72 -0.21 6.46
N LEU A 78 -5.48 0.66 7.10
CA LEU A 78 -5.01 1.42 8.24
C LEU A 78 -4.92 0.52 9.47
N LEU A 79 -3.76 0.51 10.12
CA LEU A 79 -3.48 -0.26 11.33
C LEU A 79 -3.79 0.56 12.59
N GLY A 80 -3.51 1.85 12.56
CA GLY A 80 -3.69 2.76 13.69
C GLY A 80 -3.63 4.21 13.26
N GLY A 81 -4.13 5.09 14.10
CA GLY A 81 -4.26 6.52 13.82
C GLY A 81 -5.38 6.85 12.83
N GLU A 82 -5.26 7.99 12.20
CA GLU A 82 -6.13 8.45 11.12
C GLU A 82 -5.29 8.94 9.93
N LEU A 83 -5.75 8.68 8.71
CA LEU A 83 -5.11 9.12 7.49
C LEU A 83 -6.13 9.75 6.54
N THR A 84 -5.93 11.02 6.23
CA THR A 84 -6.76 11.72 5.25
C THR A 84 -6.10 11.61 3.87
N ILE A 85 -6.85 11.09 2.89
CA ILE A 85 -6.45 10.97 1.49
C ILE A 85 -7.25 11.98 0.67
N ASP A 86 -6.52 12.86 -0.01
CA ASP A 86 -7.05 13.82 -0.98
C ASP A 86 -6.57 13.41 -2.38
N ARG A 87 -7.51 13.05 -3.25
CA ARG A 87 -7.24 12.68 -4.66
C ARG A 87 -7.27 13.88 -5.60
N GLY A 88 -7.83 15.02 -5.15
CA GLY A 88 -7.96 16.25 -5.93
C GLY A 88 -9.17 16.28 -6.87
N ASP A 89 -10.01 15.26 -6.85
CA ASP A 89 -11.20 15.11 -7.70
C ASP A 89 -12.52 15.18 -6.93
N GLY A 90 -12.45 15.38 -5.61
CA GLY A 90 -13.60 15.42 -4.71
C GLY A 90 -13.22 15.86 -3.30
N GLU A 91 -14.09 15.54 -2.35
CA GLU A 91 -13.80 15.79 -0.93
C GLU A 91 -12.78 14.77 -0.41
N PRO A 92 -11.79 15.23 0.37
CA PRO A 92 -10.85 14.33 1.04
C PRO A 92 -11.57 13.34 1.95
N HIS A 93 -11.10 12.11 1.99
CA HIS A 93 -11.64 11.06 2.85
C HIS A 93 -10.65 10.72 3.97
N THR A 94 -11.14 10.66 5.21
CA THR A 94 -10.34 10.25 6.37
C THR A 94 -10.63 8.80 6.72
N TYR A 95 -9.61 7.97 6.58
CA TYR A 95 -9.63 6.56 6.98
C TYR A 95 -9.20 6.40 8.43
N ARG A 96 -9.83 5.44 9.13
CA ARG A 96 -9.54 5.05 10.52
C ARG A 96 -9.01 3.63 10.61
N ALA A 97 -8.46 3.27 11.76
CA ALA A 97 -7.93 1.93 12.00
C ALA A 97 -8.95 0.83 11.64
N GLY A 98 -8.51 -0.12 10.83
CA GLY A 98 -9.33 -1.21 10.30
C GLY A 98 -9.99 -0.91 8.94
N GLU A 99 -10.05 0.35 8.50
CA GLU A 99 -10.56 0.71 7.19
C GLU A 99 -9.53 0.49 6.08
N SER A 100 -10.01 0.32 4.87
CA SER A 100 -9.18 -0.05 3.72
C SER A 100 -9.59 0.73 2.48
N TRP A 101 -8.63 0.93 1.58
CA TRP A 101 -8.86 1.61 0.30
C TRP A 101 -7.97 1.07 -0.80
N LEU A 102 -8.40 1.32 -2.03
CA LEU A 102 -7.66 1.04 -3.25
C LEU A 102 -7.11 2.35 -3.83
N GLU A 103 -5.91 2.30 -4.36
CA GLU A 103 -5.37 3.32 -5.27
C GLU A 103 -4.93 2.65 -6.55
N ASP A 104 -5.39 3.18 -7.69
CA ASP A 104 -4.98 2.72 -8.99
C ASP A 104 -3.56 3.20 -9.35
N ALA A 105 -3.00 2.59 -10.38
CA ALA A 105 -1.71 3.05 -10.90
C ALA A 105 -1.82 4.50 -11.36
N ASP A 106 -0.81 5.30 -11.03
CA ASP A 106 -0.68 6.70 -11.40
C ASP A 106 -1.76 7.66 -10.86
N ASP A 107 -2.65 7.18 -9.99
CA ASP A 107 -3.61 8.05 -9.28
C ASP A 107 -2.87 9.04 -8.37
N PRO A 108 -3.10 10.35 -8.52
CA PRO A 108 -2.48 11.35 -7.65
C PRO A 108 -3.14 11.38 -6.28
N VAL A 109 -2.35 11.25 -5.23
CA VAL A 109 -2.82 11.30 -3.84
C VAL A 109 -1.93 12.22 -2.98
N LEU A 110 -2.58 12.96 -2.07
CA LEU A 110 -1.95 13.63 -0.94
C LEU A 110 -2.43 12.93 0.32
N ALA A 111 -1.53 12.44 1.14
CA ALA A 111 -1.86 11.77 2.38
C ALA A 111 -1.41 12.58 3.59
N THR A 112 -2.33 12.85 4.52
CA THR A 112 -2.07 13.60 5.74
C THR A 112 -2.46 12.76 6.95
N ALA A 113 -1.48 12.48 7.81
CA ALA A 113 -1.68 11.72 9.04
C ALA A 113 -2.31 12.56 10.15
N SER A 114 -2.90 11.88 11.15
CA SER A 114 -3.41 12.52 12.38
C SER A 114 -2.41 13.53 12.94
N PRO A 115 -2.85 14.72 13.34
CA PRO A 115 -1.96 15.71 13.94
C PRO A 115 -1.49 15.33 15.36
N THR A 116 -2.10 14.37 16.00
CA THR A 116 -1.89 14.04 17.41
C THR A 116 -1.42 12.62 17.68
N GLU A 117 -1.59 11.71 16.71
CA GLU A 117 -1.30 10.29 16.89
C GLU A 117 -0.36 9.79 15.80
N GLU A 118 0.45 8.79 16.13
CA GLU A 118 1.17 8.02 15.12
C GLU A 118 0.17 7.30 14.24
N THR A 119 0.42 7.28 12.94
CA THR A 119 -0.45 6.66 11.96
C THR A 119 0.35 5.62 11.18
N ALA A 120 -0.23 4.44 11.01
CA ALA A 120 0.41 3.38 10.24
C ALA A 120 -0.60 2.64 9.38
N PHE A 121 -0.19 2.27 8.17
CA PHE A 121 -0.93 1.37 7.31
C PHE A 121 -0.02 0.33 6.66
N VAL A 122 -0.63 -0.73 6.21
CA VAL A 122 0.02 -1.70 5.31
C VAL A 122 -0.59 -1.58 3.93
N ARG A 123 0.20 -1.96 2.94
CA ARG A 123 -0.27 -2.03 1.56
C ARG A 123 0.30 -3.23 0.84
N VAL A 124 -0.47 -3.74 -0.11
CA VAL A 124 -0.03 -4.68 -1.12
C VAL A 124 -0.07 -3.97 -2.46
N LEU A 125 1.07 -3.90 -3.12
CA LEU A 125 1.24 -3.26 -4.42
C LEU A 125 1.53 -4.32 -5.48
N LEU A 126 0.93 -4.15 -6.65
CA LEU A 126 1.31 -4.86 -7.86
C LEU A 126 2.13 -3.90 -8.72
N LEU A 127 3.41 -4.20 -8.89
CA LEU A 127 4.36 -3.30 -9.53
C LEU A 127 4.98 -3.94 -10.77
N PRO A 128 5.26 -3.17 -11.84
CA PRO A 128 6.16 -3.66 -12.87
C PRO A 128 7.50 -4.09 -12.28
N SER A 129 8.09 -5.18 -12.78
CA SER A 129 9.31 -5.79 -12.22
C SER A 129 10.51 -4.84 -12.18
N GLU A 130 10.55 -3.85 -13.05
CA GLU A 130 11.56 -2.79 -13.06
C GLU A 130 11.56 -1.93 -11.77
N TRP A 131 10.47 -2.00 -10.98
CA TRP A 131 10.34 -1.31 -9.69
C TRP A 131 10.74 -2.18 -8.49
N ALA A 132 11.17 -3.41 -8.73
CA ALA A 132 11.67 -4.28 -7.68
C ALA A 132 12.83 -3.61 -6.92
N GLY A 133 12.75 -3.62 -5.58
CA GLY A 133 13.73 -3.00 -4.69
C GLY A 133 13.81 -1.47 -4.73
N LYS A 134 12.99 -0.79 -5.56
CA LYS A 134 13.03 0.67 -5.69
C LYS A 134 11.93 1.35 -4.86
N ARG A 135 12.15 2.62 -4.55
CA ARG A 135 11.14 3.50 -3.98
C ARG A 135 10.00 3.71 -5.00
N THR A 136 8.75 3.56 -4.56
CA THR A 136 7.58 3.62 -5.45
C THR A 136 6.86 4.96 -5.48
N ILE A 137 7.16 5.87 -4.56
CA ILE A 137 6.56 7.20 -4.54
C ILE A 137 7.21 8.11 -5.59
N ARG A 138 6.38 8.76 -6.41
CA ARG A 138 6.77 9.74 -7.43
C ARG A 138 6.01 11.03 -7.18
N TYR A 139 6.70 12.07 -6.72
CA TYR A 139 6.05 13.36 -6.45
C TYR A 139 5.69 14.07 -7.75
N LEU A 140 4.53 14.74 -7.77
CA LEU A 140 4.07 15.50 -8.91
C LEU A 140 4.83 16.85 -9.01
N ASP A 141 5.13 17.46 -7.86
CA ASP A 141 5.98 18.65 -7.81
C ASP A 141 7.43 18.21 -7.49
N PRO A 142 8.40 18.45 -8.37
CA PRO A 142 9.80 18.14 -8.09
C PRO A 142 10.33 18.81 -6.81
N ALA A 143 9.80 19.96 -6.42
CA ALA A 143 10.17 20.61 -5.18
C ALA A 143 9.81 19.79 -3.93
N ASP A 144 8.83 18.93 -4.03
CA ASP A 144 8.45 18.03 -2.94
C ASP A 144 9.50 16.92 -2.70
N ASP A 145 10.35 16.61 -3.68
CA ASP A 145 11.47 15.69 -3.47
C ASP A 145 12.54 16.27 -2.55
N GLU A 146 12.67 17.59 -2.48
CA GLU A 146 13.63 18.29 -1.63
C GLU A 146 13.13 18.47 -0.17
N ARG A 147 11.82 18.30 0.07
CA ARG A 147 11.23 18.45 1.40
C ARG A 147 11.57 17.26 2.31
N PRO A 148 11.63 17.47 3.64
CA PRO A 148 11.78 16.37 4.58
C PRO A 148 10.67 15.32 4.42
N LYS A 149 11.05 14.05 4.33
CA LYS A 149 10.11 12.94 4.29
C LYS A 149 9.91 12.43 5.71
N LEU A 150 8.73 12.66 6.24
CA LEU A 150 8.39 12.23 7.60
C LEU A 150 7.86 10.79 7.62
N GLN A 151 7.23 10.34 6.52
CA GLN A 151 6.78 8.96 6.40
C GLN A 151 7.96 8.01 6.13
N ARG A 152 7.83 6.81 6.67
CA ARG A 152 8.79 5.71 6.49
C ARG A 152 8.09 4.49 5.93
N ALA A 153 8.52 3.99 4.77
CA ALA A 153 8.10 2.71 4.23
C ALA A 153 9.11 1.61 4.57
N THR A 154 8.61 0.47 5.02
CA THR A 154 9.40 -0.74 5.31
C THR A 154 8.85 -1.87 4.46
N VAL A 155 9.65 -2.37 3.51
CA VAL A 155 9.27 -3.53 2.69
C VAL A 155 9.34 -4.77 3.56
N MET A 156 8.23 -5.50 3.62
CA MET A 156 8.07 -6.72 4.42
C MET A 156 8.17 -7.96 3.55
N LEU A 157 7.67 -7.89 2.32
CA LEU A 157 7.71 -8.97 1.33
C LEU A 157 7.76 -8.37 -0.06
N GLU A 158 8.55 -8.97 -0.94
CA GLU A 158 8.52 -8.71 -2.37
C GLU A 158 8.74 -10.02 -3.12
N VAL A 159 7.81 -10.37 -4.00
CA VAL A 159 7.80 -11.65 -4.73
C VAL A 159 7.61 -11.38 -6.22
N PRO A 160 8.49 -11.87 -7.08
CA PRO A 160 8.28 -11.82 -8.53
C PRO A 160 7.13 -12.76 -8.95
N LEU A 161 6.41 -12.34 -9.98
CA LEU A 161 5.36 -13.11 -10.64
C LEU A 161 5.86 -13.71 -11.95
#